data_234082f767740e7e7c27b24c2075145a
#
_entry.id   234082f767740e7e7c27b24c2075145a
#
_cell.length_a   1.000
_cell.length_b   1.000
_cell.length_c   1.000
_cell.angle_alpha   90.00
_cell.angle_beta   90.00
_cell.angle_gamma   90.00
#
_symmetry.space_group_name_H-M   'P 1'
#
loop_
_entity.id
_entity.type
_entity.pdbx_description
1 polymer ?
#
loop_
_entity_poly.entity_id
_entity_poly.type
_entity_poly.pdbx_seq_one_letter_code
_entity_poly.pdbx_strand_id
1 'polypeptide(L)'
;MGKKILLIDITRCNGCYSCQVSCKDEHVGNEWMPWAKPQPNTGHFWYRVTETVQGQIPVVRVHYMHTMCQHCDNCPLIEKYPDCVYRTEEGLVIIDPVKSYGKMSMVYDCPYGAVFYNTTSMIPQKCTGCVHLLRDETWIDKEPRCVQSCPTDVFTFGDEDDPKVVAKLATGEYETYHPEYGLKTHVFYKG
;
A
#
# COMPACT_ATOMS: atom_id res chain seq x y z
N MET A 1 -1.98 -15.05 -13.81
CA MET A 1 -1.63 -14.37 -12.54
C MET A 1 -2.91 -13.82 -11.94
N GLY A 2 -3.19 -14.14 -10.70
CA GLY A 2 -4.33 -13.62 -9.95
C GLY A 2 -4.07 -12.20 -9.45
N LYS A 3 -5.12 -11.54 -8.93
CA LYS A 3 -4.98 -10.26 -8.25
C LYS A 3 -4.19 -10.44 -6.97
N LYS A 4 -3.25 -9.53 -6.69
CA LYS A 4 -2.49 -9.53 -5.44
C LYS A 4 -3.35 -8.98 -4.29
N ILE A 5 -3.38 -9.71 -3.20
CA ILE A 5 -4.09 -9.39 -1.96
C ILE A 5 -3.07 -9.21 -0.84
N LEU A 6 -3.30 -8.21 0.00
CA LEU A 6 -2.54 -7.96 1.22
C LEU A 6 -3.46 -8.05 2.43
N LEU A 7 -3.16 -8.97 3.35
CA LEU A 7 -3.84 -9.09 4.64
C LEU A 7 -2.94 -8.52 5.73
N ILE A 8 -3.50 -7.72 6.61
CA ILE A 8 -2.80 -7.02 7.69
C ILE A 8 -3.44 -7.40 9.02
N ASP A 9 -2.75 -8.18 9.83
CA ASP A 9 -3.16 -8.53 11.19
C ASP A 9 -2.58 -7.50 12.17
N ILE A 10 -3.34 -6.45 12.45
CA ILE A 10 -2.92 -5.34 13.32
C ILE A 10 -2.66 -5.82 14.74
N THR A 11 -3.31 -6.90 15.19
CA THR A 11 -3.15 -7.44 16.55
C THR A 11 -1.71 -7.92 16.82
N ARG A 12 -0.96 -8.22 15.78
CA ARG A 12 0.44 -8.67 15.84
C ARG A 12 1.45 -7.52 15.74
N CYS A 13 0.98 -6.29 15.45
CA CYS A 13 1.87 -5.15 15.25
C CYS A 13 2.39 -4.62 16.58
N ASN A 14 3.71 -4.52 16.69
CA ASN A 14 4.40 -3.96 17.88
C ASN A 14 4.88 -2.50 17.68
N GLY A 15 4.55 -1.87 16.55
CA GLY A 15 4.94 -0.49 16.26
C GLY A 15 6.42 -0.28 15.96
N CYS A 16 7.11 -1.27 15.41
CA CYS A 16 8.54 -1.12 15.09
C CYS A 16 8.84 -0.22 13.88
N TYR A 17 7.82 0.14 13.08
CA TYR A 17 7.92 0.95 11.86
C TYR A 17 8.82 0.40 10.73
N SER A 18 9.34 -0.83 10.84
CA SER A 18 10.21 -1.43 9.82
C SER A 18 9.59 -1.41 8.41
N CYS A 19 8.29 -1.70 8.30
CA CYS A 19 7.55 -1.66 7.02
C CYS A 19 7.51 -0.25 6.40
N GLN A 20 7.37 0.79 7.22
CA GLN A 20 7.37 2.19 6.75
C GLN A 20 8.76 2.62 6.31
N VAL A 21 9.79 2.26 7.07
CA VAL A 21 11.18 2.59 6.78
C VAL A 21 11.67 1.85 5.54
N SER A 22 11.42 0.55 5.43
CA SER A 22 11.83 -0.25 4.27
C SER A 22 11.13 0.19 2.97
N CYS A 23 9.86 0.60 3.03
CA CYS A 23 9.17 1.20 1.88
C CYS A 23 9.85 2.51 1.46
N LYS A 24 10.30 3.30 2.44
CA LYS A 24 11.00 4.56 2.18
C LYS A 24 12.38 4.31 1.58
N ASP A 25 13.15 3.40 2.16
CA ASP A 25 14.49 3.01 1.68
C ASP A 25 14.45 2.47 0.25
N GLU A 26 13.49 1.62 -0.06
CA GLU A 26 13.30 1.06 -1.41
C GLU A 26 13.07 2.12 -2.49
N HIS A 27 12.40 3.22 -2.14
CA HIS A 27 11.92 4.19 -3.12
C HIS A 27 12.62 5.55 -3.07
N VAL A 28 13.44 5.84 -2.05
CA VAL A 28 14.26 7.05 -1.98
C VAL A 28 15.51 6.89 -2.83
N GLY A 29 15.72 7.82 -3.75
CA GLY A 29 16.89 7.78 -4.64
C GLY A 29 16.85 6.70 -5.72
N ASN A 30 15.88 5.81 -5.70
CA ASN A 30 15.73 4.74 -6.68
C ASN A 30 14.63 5.06 -7.70
N GLU A 31 14.92 4.85 -8.97
CA GLU A 31 13.97 5.01 -10.07
C GLU A 31 13.54 3.65 -10.60
N TRP A 32 12.24 3.36 -10.47
CA TRP A 32 11.63 2.09 -10.87
C TRP A 32 10.70 2.29 -12.07
N MET A 33 11.25 2.78 -13.18
CA MET A 33 10.47 2.98 -14.41
C MET A 33 10.00 1.64 -14.99
N PRO A 34 8.79 1.59 -15.56
CA PRO A 34 7.82 2.68 -15.77
C PRO A 34 6.86 2.93 -14.60
N TRP A 35 7.05 2.33 -13.44
CA TRP A 35 6.08 2.31 -12.34
C TRP A 35 6.24 3.42 -11.32
N ALA A 36 7.48 3.89 -11.07
CA ALA A 36 7.73 4.93 -10.08
C ALA A 36 9.00 5.73 -10.35
N LYS A 37 8.95 7.01 -10.00
CA LYS A 37 10.12 7.87 -9.76
C LYS A 37 10.44 7.94 -8.27
N PRO A 38 11.66 8.35 -7.86
CA PRO A 38 12.08 8.40 -6.48
C PRO A 38 11.12 9.20 -5.59
N GLN A 39 10.93 8.70 -4.37
CA GLN A 39 10.30 9.48 -3.29
C GLN A 39 11.23 10.62 -2.86
N PRO A 40 10.71 11.74 -2.31
CA PRO A 40 11.54 12.73 -1.64
C PRO A 40 12.18 12.13 -0.38
N ASN A 41 13.33 12.66 0.04
CA ASN A 41 14.07 12.16 1.21
C ASN A 41 13.27 12.22 2.51
N THR A 42 12.40 13.21 2.65
CA THR A 42 11.61 13.46 3.85
C THR A 42 10.12 13.54 3.52
N GLY A 43 9.27 13.16 4.48
CA GLY A 43 7.81 13.13 4.30
C GLY A 43 7.36 12.07 3.28
N HIS A 44 6.14 12.17 2.80
CA HIS A 44 5.55 11.34 1.74
C HIS A 44 5.75 9.82 1.93
N PHE A 45 5.39 9.31 3.08
CA PHE A 45 5.43 7.87 3.31
C PHE A 45 4.28 7.19 2.55
N TRP A 46 4.59 6.46 1.49
CA TRP A 46 3.58 5.71 0.71
C TRP A 46 2.96 4.56 1.51
N TYR A 47 3.73 4.02 2.43
CA TYR A 47 3.28 3.15 3.50
C TYR A 47 3.44 3.88 4.83
N ARG A 48 2.35 4.04 5.58
CA ARG A 48 2.36 4.81 6.84
C ARG A 48 1.75 3.99 7.96
N VAL A 49 2.42 4.00 9.10
CA VAL A 49 1.90 3.47 10.37
C VAL A 49 1.53 4.66 11.25
N THR A 50 0.30 4.67 11.74
CA THR A 50 -0.21 5.71 12.64
C THR A 50 -0.50 5.09 13.99
N GLU A 51 0.05 5.69 15.03
CA GLU A 51 -0.15 5.29 16.42
C GLU A 51 -1.35 6.00 17.03
N THR A 52 -2.19 5.24 17.74
CA THR A 52 -3.29 5.78 18.55
C THR A 52 -3.20 5.19 19.96
N VAL A 53 -3.10 6.07 20.95
CA VAL A 53 -3.06 5.69 22.36
C VAL A 53 -4.45 5.80 22.96
N GLN A 54 -4.91 4.74 23.63
CA GLN A 54 -6.21 4.69 24.30
C GLN A 54 -6.05 4.30 25.77
N GLY A 55 -6.91 4.86 26.64
CA GLY A 55 -6.93 4.57 28.06
C GLY A 55 -6.10 5.54 28.90
N GLN A 56 -5.93 5.22 30.19
CA GLN A 56 -5.19 5.99 31.17
C GLN A 56 -4.40 5.04 32.06
N ILE A 57 -3.31 5.52 32.65
CA ILE A 57 -2.50 4.75 33.61
C ILE A 57 -3.40 4.24 34.76
N PRO A 58 -3.33 2.94 35.12
CA PRO A 58 -2.37 1.92 34.68
C PRO A 58 -2.77 1.11 33.44
N VAL A 59 -3.93 1.36 32.83
CA VAL A 59 -4.43 0.59 31.68
C VAL A 59 -4.32 1.44 30.42
N VAL A 60 -3.26 1.23 29.64
CA VAL A 60 -3.02 1.92 28.37
C VAL A 60 -2.92 0.87 27.25
N ARG A 61 -3.56 1.14 26.12
CA ARG A 61 -3.44 0.36 24.90
C ARG A 61 -2.96 1.24 23.75
N VAL A 62 -2.07 0.70 22.93
CA VAL A 62 -1.56 1.37 21.74
C VAL A 62 -1.98 0.57 20.53
N HIS A 63 -2.59 1.22 19.57
CA HIS A 63 -3.00 0.64 18.30
C HIS A 63 -2.20 1.26 17.15
N TYR A 64 -1.75 0.42 16.23
CA TYR A 64 -0.95 0.81 15.07
C TYR A 64 -1.74 0.58 13.78
N MET A 65 -2.31 1.65 13.24
CA MET A 65 -3.07 1.57 11.98
C MET A 65 -2.14 1.72 10.79
N HIS A 66 -2.25 0.80 9.84
CA HIS A 66 -1.47 0.74 8.61
C HIS A 66 -2.27 1.34 7.46
N THR A 67 -1.74 2.36 6.81
CA THR A 67 -2.40 3.03 5.68
C THR A 67 -1.48 3.12 4.47
N MET A 68 -2.03 2.75 3.30
CA MET A 68 -1.38 2.83 2.00
C MET A 68 -2.45 2.84 0.90
N CYS A 69 -2.02 2.81 -0.36
CA CYS A 69 -2.96 2.58 -1.46
C CYS A 69 -3.65 1.22 -1.31
N GLN A 70 -4.98 1.20 -1.39
CA GLN A 70 -5.79 -0.01 -1.24
C GLN A 70 -5.90 -0.83 -2.54
N HIS A 71 -5.33 -0.35 -3.65
CA HIS A 71 -5.37 -0.96 -4.99
C HIS A 71 -6.77 -1.37 -5.46
N CYS A 72 -7.77 -0.55 -5.14
CA CYS A 72 -9.21 -0.79 -5.33
C CYS A 72 -9.57 -1.18 -6.76
N ASP A 73 -10.51 -2.14 -6.94
CA ASP A 73 -11.06 -2.47 -8.25
C ASP A 73 -11.78 -1.27 -8.88
N ASN A 74 -12.59 -0.57 -8.09
CA ASN A 74 -13.31 0.63 -8.51
C ASN A 74 -12.51 1.89 -8.15
N CYS A 75 -11.25 1.98 -8.61
CA CYS A 75 -10.38 3.11 -8.27
C CYS A 75 -10.83 4.41 -8.96
N PRO A 76 -11.22 5.46 -8.21
CA PRO A 76 -11.68 6.73 -8.80
C PRO A 76 -10.59 7.41 -9.64
N LEU A 77 -9.32 7.17 -9.36
CA LEU A 77 -8.23 7.75 -10.15
C LEU A 77 -8.13 7.14 -11.55
N ILE A 78 -8.45 5.85 -11.73
CA ILE A 78 -8.45 5.22 -13.06
C ILE A 78 -9.58 5.83 -13.91
N GLU A 79 -10.75 6.03 -13.32
CA GLU A 79 -11.90 6.61 -14.00
C GLU A 79 -11.62 8.07 -14.41
N LYS A 80 -11.07 8.87 -13.49
CA LYS A 80 -10.85 10.31 -13.68
C LYS A 80 -9.61 10.63 -14.53
N TYR A 81 -8.58 9.76 -14.49
CA TYR A 81 -7.29 9.99 -15.15
C TYR A 81 -6.84 8.78 -15.99
N PRO A 82 -7.66 8.31 -16.95
CA PRO A 82 -7.37 7.09 -17.72
C PRO A 82 -6.09 7.18 -18.55
N ASP A 83 -5.60 8.40 -18.84
CA ASP A 83 -4.37 8.62 -19.62
C ASP A 83 -3.09 8.23 -18.87
N CYS A 84 -3.14 8.27 -17.53
CA CYS A 84 -1.95 8.12 -16.70
C CYS A 84 -2.13 7.28 -15.44
N VAL A 85 -3.33 6.77 -15.17
CA VAL A 85 -3.57 5.82 -14.08
C VAL A 85 -4.12 4.54 -14.67
N TYR A 86 -3.49 3.42 -14.35
CA TYR A 86 -3.85 2.13 -14.93
C TYR A 86 -3.69 1.00 -13.90
N ARG A 87 -4.23 -0.16 -14.24
CA ARG A 87 -4.09 -1.40 -13.47
C ARG A 87 -3.12 -2.32 -14.17
N THR A 88 -2.22 -2.93 -13.40
CA THR A 88 -1.32 -3.97 -13.88
C THR A 88 -2.03 -5.34 -13.93
N GLU A 89 -1.37 -6.33 -14.51
CA GLU A 89 -1.87 -7.72 -14.56
C GLU A 89 -2.02 -8.33 -13.16
N GLU A 90 -1.21 -7.88 -12.20
CA GLU A 90 -1.26 -8.27 -10.79
C GLU A 90 -2.40 -7.57 -10.01
N GLY A 91 -3.22 -6.78 -10.68
CA GLY A 91 -4.31 -6.02 -10.06
C GLY A 91 -3.88 -4.74 -9.35
N LEU A 92 -2.60 -4.36 -9.43
CA LEU A 92 -2.07 -3.18 -8.76
C LEU A 92 -2.39 -1.90 -9.54
N VAL A 93 -2.83 -0.86 -8.86
CA VAL A 93 -3.07 0.45 -9.46
C VAL A 93 -1.77 1.24 -9.49
N ILE A 94 -1.40 1.75 -10.66
CA ILE A 94 -0.17 2.53 -10.90
C ILE A 94 -0.54 3.91 -11.42
N ILE A 95 0.19 4.92 -10.98
CA ILE A 95 0.21 6.26 -11.57
C ILE A 95 1.48 6.34 -12.44
N ASP A 96 1.32 6.51 -13.74
CA ASP A 96 2.44 6.69 -14.67
C ASP A 96 3.24 7.95 -14.30
N PRO A 97 4.51 7.83 -13.91
CA PRO A 97 5.28 8.95 -13.40
C PRO A 97 5.67 9.98 -14.46
N VAL A 98 5.49 9.69 -15.74
CA VAL A 98 5.75 10.63 -16.85
C VAL A 98 4.47 11.36 -17.24
N LYS A 99 3.39 10.62 -17.48
CA LYS A 99 2.11 11.17 -17.94
C LYS A 99 1.34 11.93 -16.86
N SER A 100 1.66 11.69 -15.59
CA SER A 100 1.01 12.35 -14.44
C SER A 100 1.64 13.69 -14.05
N TYR A 101 2.64 14.17 -14.79
CA TYR A 101 3.30 15.44 -14.51
C TYR A 101 2.27 16.59 -14.34
N GLY A 102 2.41 17.36 -13.27
CA GLY A 102 1.55 18.51 -12.95
C GLY A 102 0.15 18.18 -12.41
N LYS A 103 -0.26 16.89 -12.36
CA LYS A 103 -1.62 16.49 -11.96
C LYS A 103 -1.79 16.43 -10.43
N MET A 104 -1.58 17.56 -9.75
CA MET A 104 -1.65 17.67 -8.28
C MET A 104 -3.04 17.31 -7.72
N SER A 105 -4.12 17.52 -8.48
CA SER A 105 -5.49 17.24 -8.05
C SER A 105 -5.74 15.78 -7.63
N MET A 106 -4.94 14.82 -8.12
CA MET A 106 -5.05 13.40 -7.74
C MET A 106 -4.94 13.16 -6.24
N VAL A 107 -4.26 14.06 -5.49
CA VAL A 107 -4.11 13.96 -4.04
C VAL A 107 -5.47 14.02 -3.33
N TYR A 108 -6.41 14.77 -3.87
CA TYR A 108 -7.75 14.97 -3.30
C TYR A 108 -8.78 13.96 -3.80
N ASP A 109 -8.48 13.24 -4.88
CA ASP A 109 -9.42 12.33 -5.52
C ASP A 109 -9.37 10.90 -4.95
N CYS A 110 -8.37 10.59 -4.12
CA CYS A 110 -8.29 9.31 -3.41
C CYS A 110 -8.96 9.42 -2.03
N PRO A 111 -10.09 8.73 -1.76
CA PRO A 111 -10.79 8.87 -0.49
C PRO A 111 -10.00 8.32 0.71
N TYR A 112 -9.01 7.47 0.47
CA TYR A 112 -8.08 6.97 1.50
C TYR A 112 -6.91 7.90 1.80
N GLY A 113 -6.78 9.05 1.10
CA GLY A 113 -5.65 9.95 1.27
C GLY A 113 -4.29 9.30 0.98
N ALA A 114 -4.26 8.31 0.09
CA ALA A 114 -3.07 7.50 -0.18
C ALA A 114 -2.14 8.08 -1.25
N VAL A 115 -2.48 9.22 -1.83
CA VAL A 115 -1.68 9.90 -2.87
C VAL A 115 -1.02 11.12 -2.30
N PHE A 116 0.27 11.29 -2.58
CA PHE A 116 1.09 12.44 -2.20
C PHE A 116 1.59 13.15 -3.45
N TYR A 117 1.77 14.46 -3.38
CA TYR A 117 2.37 15.22 -4.47
C TYR A 117 3.84 15.50 -4.19
N ASN A 118 4.72 14.97 -5.02
CA ASN A 118 6.15 15.24 -4.96
C ASN A 118 6.43 16.56 -5.68
N THR A 119 6.71 17.61 -4.91
CA THR A 119 6.94 18.96 -5.45
C THR A 119 8.28 19.09 -6.18
N THR A 120 9.24 18.21 -5.92
CA THR A 120 10.53 18.21 -6.60
C THR A 120 10.42 17.66 -8.03
N SER A 121 9.72 16.56 -8.19
CA SER A 121 9.48 15.92 -9.49
C SER A 121 8.17 16.36 -10.17
N MET A 122 7.34 17.15 -9.46
CA MET A 122 6.04 17.67 -9.91
C MET A 122 5.06 16.57 -10.32
N ILE A 123 5.03 15.45 -9.59
CA ILE A 123 4.16 14.30 -9.87
C ILE A 123 3.43 13.80 -8.62
N PRO A 124 2.21 13.26 -8.77
CA PRO A 124 1.55 12.49 -7.71
C PRO A 124 2.21 11.12 -7.56
N GLN A 125 2.38 10.68 -6.33
CA GLN A 125 3.00 9.40 -5.98
C GLN A 125 2.19 8.66 -4.93
N LYS A 126 2.25 7.34 -4.95
CA LYS A 126 1.61 6.45 -3.97
C LYS A 126 2.27 5.07 -3.97
N CYS A 127 1.88 4.21 -3.03
CA CYS A 127 2.29 2.81 -3.03
C CYS A 127 2.04 2.14 -4.39
N THR A 128 3.05 1.45 -4.92
CA THR A 128 3.00 0.70 -6.18
C THR A 128 2.79 -0.80 -5.97
N GLY A 129 2.70 -1.26 -4.69
CA GLY A 129 2.73 -2.69 -4.36
C GLY A 129 4.08 -3.33 -4.66
N CYS A 130 5.14 -2.54 -4.82
CA CYS A 130 6.48 -2.98 -5.23
C CYS A 130 6.44 -3.86 -6.50
N VAL A 131 5.62 -3.48 -7.50
CA VAL A 131 5.45 -4.24 -8.74
C VAL A 131 6.79 -4.55 -9.43
N HIS A 132 7.78 -3.66 -9.31
CA HIS A 132 9.13 -3.87 -9.82
C HIS A 132 9.79 -5.11 -9.20
N LEU A 133 9.65 -5.35 -7.89
CA LEU A 133 10.15 -6.55 -7.22
C LEU A 133 9.37 -7.81 -7.61
N LEU A 134 8.04 -7.70 -7.75
CA LEU A 134 7.22 -8.84 -8.16
C LEU A 134 7.59 -9.35 -9.54
N ARG A 135 8.04 -8.46 -10.44
CA ARG A 135 8.47 -8.77 -11.81
C ARG A 135 9.96 -9.04 -11.94
N ASP A 136 10.77 -8.70 -10.95
CA ASP A 136 12.20 -9.00 -10.94
C ASP A 136 12.43 -10.49 -10.72
N GLU A 137 12.99 -11.19 -11.72
CA GLU A 137 13.26 -12.62 -11.67
C GLU A 137 14.28 -12.99 -10.59
N THR A 138 15.14 -12.06 -10.20
CA THR A 138 16.16 -12.27 -9.16
C THR A 138 15.61 -12.12 -7.74
N TRP A 139 14.45 -11.50 -7.58
CA TRP A 139 13.78 -11.34 -6.30
C TRP A 139 12.98 -12.61 -5.94
N ILE A 140 13.57 -13.47 -5.11
CA ILE A 140 13.06 -14.83 -4.84
C ILE A 140 11.72 -14.79 -4.09
N ASP A 141 11.57 -13.90 -3.11
CA ASP A 141 10.41 -13.88 -2.22
C ASP A 141 9.11 -13.45 -2.91
N LYS A 142 9.23 -12.68 -4.03
CA LYS A 142 8.07 -12.13 -4.76
C LYS A 142 7.08 -11.38 -3.86
N GLU A 143 7.59 -10.69 -2.84
CA GLU A 143 6.83 -9.93 -1.86
C GLU A 143 7.26 -8.46 -1.86
N PRO A 144 6.35 -7.52 -1.47
CA PRO A 144 6.71 -6.14 -1.24
C PRO A 144 7.68 -5.97 -0.07
N ARG A 145 8.53 -4.93 -0.12
CA ARG A 145 9.53 -4.66 0.94
C ARG A 145 8.92 -4.51 2.34
N CYS A 146 7.74 -3.92 2.45
CA CYS A 146 7.05 -3.77 3.73
C CYS A 146 6.66 -5.13 4.34
N VAL A 147 6.32 -6.11 3.51
CA VAL A 147 5.98 -7.48 3.94
C VAL A 147 7.24 -8.18 4.43
N GLN A 148 8.28 -8.22 3.60
CA GLN A 148 9.54 -8.88 3.91
C GLN A 148 10.21 -8.34 5.18
N SER A 149 10.11 -7.04 5.44
CA SER A 149 10.78 -6.39 6.58
C SER A 149 10.06 -6.54 7.91
N CYS A 150 8.87 -7.16 7.95
CA CYS A 150 8.07 -7.25 9.17
C CYS A 150 8.58 -8.36 10.11
N PRO A 151 9.08 -8.04 11.32
CA PRO A 151 9.63 -9.04 12.24
C PRO A 151 8.56 -9.84 13.00
N THR A 152 7.28 -9.42 12.94
CA THR A 152 6.18 -10.02 13.71
C THR A 152 5.10 -10.65 12.84
N ASP A 153 5.37 -10.86 11.55
CA ASP A 153 4.46 -11.49 10.58
C ASP A 153 3.04 -10.87 10.57
N VAL A 154 2.98 -9.53 10.59
CA VAL A 154 1.72 -8.78 10.50
C VAL A 154 1.05 -9.03 9.15
N PHE A 155 1.83 -9.30 8.11
CA PHE A 155 1.36 -9.35 6.73
C PHE A 155 1.20 -10.78 6.20
N THR A 156 0.21 -10.94 5.31
CA THR A 156 0.15 -12.06 4.38
C THR A 156 -0.09 -11.48 3.00
N PHE A 157 0.78 -11.79 2.07
CA PHE A 157 0.71 -11.34 0.70
C PHE A 157 0.67 -12.53 -0.26
N GLY A 158 -0.17 -12.47 -1.28
CA GLY A 158 -0.30 -13.54 -2.26
C GLY A 158 -1.33 -13.22 -3.33
N ASP A 159 -1.55 -14.16 -4.23
CA ASP A 159 -2.64 -14.10 -5.20
C ASP A 159 -3.99 -14.32 -4.48
N GLU A 160 -5.08 -13.85 -5.07
CA GLU A 160 -6.44 -14.00 -4.50
C GLU A 160 -6.87 -15.47 -4.31
N ASP A 161 -6.27 -16.38 -5.06
CA ASP A 161 -6.47 -17.83 -5.00
C ASP A 161 -5.36 -18.56 -4.22
N ASP A 162 -4.38 -17.85 -3.66
CA ASP A 162 -3.35 -18.46 -2.81
C ASP A 162 -4.03 -19.10 -1.58
N PRO A 163 -3.77 -20.40 -1.31
CA PRO A 163 -4.34 -21.10 -0.16
C PRO A 163 -4.18 -20.38 1.18
N LYS A 164 -3.06 -19.66 1.39
CA LYS A 164 -2.82 -18.88 2.61
C LYS A 164 -3.75 -17.67 2.72
N VAL A 165 -4.01 -16.98 1.59
CA VAL A 165 -4.91 -15.83 1.52
C VAL A 165 -6.35 -16.30 1.70
N VAL A 166 -6.76 -17.31 0.95
CA VAL A 166 -8.11 -17.89 1.01
C VAL A 166 -8.44 -18.39 2.41
N ALA A 167 -7.53 -19.15 3.05
CA ALA A 167 -7.75 -19.68 4.40
C ALA A 167 -7.94 -18.55 5.43
N LYS A 168 -7.18 -17.47 5.36
CA LYS A 168 -7.31 -16.33 6.28
C LYS A 168 -8.58 -15.53 6.04
N LEU A 169 -8.95 -15.26 4.79
CA LEU A 169 -10.21 -14.58 4.48
C LEU A 169 -11.42 -15.40 4.89
N ALA A 170 -11.37 -16.73 4.79
CA ALA A 170 -12.44 -17.63 5.21
C ALA A 170 -12.73 -17.60 6.72
N THR A 171 -11.82 -17.09 7.55
CA THR A 171 -12.08 -16.92 9.00
C THR A 171 -13.13 -15.86 9.29
N GLY A 172 -13.38 -14.93 8.35
CA GLY A 172 -14.29 -13.79 8.55
C GLY A 172 -13.74 -12.71 9.50
N GLU A 173 -12.46 -12.80 9.89
CA GLU A 173 -11.82 -11.84 10.80
C GLU A 173 -11.18 -10.63 10.08
N TYR A 174 -11.09 -10.71 8.75
CA TYR A 174 -10.45 -9.68 7.92
C TYR A 174 -11.52 -8.85 7.20
N GLU A 175 -11.48 -7.54 7.40
CA GLU A 175 -12.41 -6.58 6.83
C GLU A 175 -11.69 -5.54 5.97
N THR A 176 -12.42 -4.92 5.06
CA THR A 176 -11.89 -3.80 4.27
C THR A 176 -11.90 -2.52 5.08
N TYR A 177 -10.89 -1.66 4.88
CA TYR A 177 -10.87 -0.33 5.48
C TYR A 177 -11.88 0.58 4.77
N HIS A 178 -12.78 1.23 5.53
CA HIS A 178 -13.87 2.07 5.01
C HIS A 178 -14.74 1.34 3.95
N PRO A 179 -15.43 0.24 4.34
CA PRO A 179 -16.28 -0.53 3.41
C PRO A 179 -17.40 0.31 2.79
N GLU A 180 -17.83 1.39 3.47
CA GLU A 180 -18.84 2.34 2.99
C GLU A 180 -18.46 3.05 1.69
N TYR A 181 -17.18 3.09 1.31
CA TYR A 181 -16.75 3.66 0.03
C TYR A 181 -17.06 2.76 -1.17
N GLY A 182 -17.33 1.46 -0.96
CA GLY A 182 -17.74 0.53 -2.01
C GLY A 182 -16.70 0.27 -3.10
N LEU A 183 -15.40 0.52 -2.81
CA LEU A 183 -14.35 0.55 -3.82
C LEU A 183 -13.71 -0.82 -4.11
N LYS A 184 -14.10 -1.89 -3.41
CA LYS A 184 -13.56 -3.25 -3.55
C LYS A 184 -12.02 -3.27 -3.45
N THR A 185 -11.52 -3.10 -2.23
CA THR A 185 -10.09 -3.01 -1.93
C THR A 185 -9.40 -4.37 -2.03
N HIS A 186 -8.09 -4.37 -2.30
CA HIS A 186 -7.22 -5.56 -2.26
C HIS A 186 -6.44 -5.66 -0.94
N VAL A 187 -6.69 -4.77 0.00
CA VAL A 187 -6.08 -4.77 1.33
C VAL A 187 -7.16 -5.00 2.37
N PHE A 188 -6.92 -5.95 3.27
CA PHE A 188 -7.86 -6.33 4.33
C PHE A 188 -7.16 -6.29 5.68
N TYR A 189 -7.90 -5.95 6.73
CA TYR A 189 -7.39 -5.71 8.06
C TYR A 189 -8.09 -6.61 9.08
N LYS A 190 -7.32 -7.11 10.04
CA LYS A 190 -7.79 -7.78 11.24
C LYS A 190 -7.27 -7.02 12.46
N GLY A 191 -8.19 -6.62 13.40
CA GLY A 191 -7.81 -5.96 14.64
C GLY A 191 -8.80 -4.96 15.17
#